data_bfa420a24650208136c8f2a6856e5bb7
#
_entry.id   bfa420a24650208136c8f2a6856e5bb7
#
_cell.length_a   1.000
_cell.length_b   1.000
_cell.length_c   1.000
_cell.angle_alpha   90.00
_cell.angle_beta   90.00
_cell.angle_gamma   90.00
#
_symmetry.space_group_name_H-M   'P 1'
#
loop_
_entity.id
_entity.type
_entity.pdbx_description
1 polymer ?
#
loop_
_entity_poly.entity_id
_entity_poly.type
_entity_poly.pdbx_seq_one_letter_code
_entity_poly.pdbx_strand_id
1 'polypeptide(L)'
;MTGYAIIIYVNQDDPQPRERDYSYVGSFFAFSVWIGVGTAAISEWISKNVKDSDLSKRLIVIALIMQILFVPTVMARANYHSHDRSGNFVAWDYSYNLLQSCEPNGIIFTNGDNDTFPLWYLQEVESVRTDVAVVNLSLLNTPWYIKQWRDKRPKETQFITLSDRKIDQLTSSLQRWEKQKVRVPVYDDPKNKKGYIEWEMRPTYQGQALRVQDMMIMRIINDAAWRVPIYFAVTVSQQNRIGLDNFLDMQGLTFQLKSHRTSPVDTEKMYENLMMDVGPKEWSTNFKHDEFYSSLTESSQSGNNIKNVENEYSQGWSKDYQPGYMFRNLGNESI
;
A
#
# COMPACT_ATOMS: atom_id res chain seq x y z
N MET A 1 -29.37 8.13 -16.01
CA MET A 1 -28.93 9.15 -15.00
C MET A 1 -27.72 8.72 -14.18
N THR A 2 -27.54 7.46 -13.87
CA THR A 2 -26.44 7.01 -13.00
C THR A 2 -25.04 7.36 -13.50
N GLY A 3 -24.73 7.22 -14.79
CA GLY A 3 -23.40 7.50 -15.35
C GLY A 3 -23.00 8.98 -15.27
N TYR A 4 -23.77 9.86 -15.87
CA TYR A 4 -23.44 11.29 -15.86
C TYR A 4 -23.49 11.94 -14.48
N ALA A 5 -24.42 11.52 -13.63
CA ALA A 5 -24.49 12.02 -12.25
C ALA A 5 -23.24 11.64 -11.46
N ILE A 6 -22.68 10.44 -11.68
CA ILE A 6 -21.44 10.01 -11.03
C ILE A 6 -20.25 10.83 -11.54
N ILE A 7 -20.15 11.07 -12.86
CA ILE A 7 -19.08 11.89 -13.43
C ILE A 7 -19.07 13.29 -12.80
N ILE A 8 -20.25 13.92 -12.71
CA ILE A 8 -20.38 15.26 -12.11
C ILE A 8 -20.08 15.22 -10.61
N TYR A 9 -20.55 14.20 -9.89
CA TYR A 9 -20.36 14.08 -8.45
C TYR A 9 -18.90 13.79 -8.06
N VAL A 10 -18.25 12.89 -8.77
CA VAL A 10 -16.87 12.50 -8.48
C VAL A 10 -15.87 13.58 -8.93
N ASN A 11 -16.23 14.33 -9.98
CA ASN A 11 -15.45 15.46 -10.52
C ASN A 11 -13.93 15.19 -10.49
N GLN A 12 -13.53 14.12 -11.14
CA GLN A 12 -12.12 13.69 -11.11
C GLN A 12 -11.24 14.71 -11.83
N ASP A 13 -10.16 15.10 -11.17
CA ASP A 13 -9.13 15.92 -11.78
C ASP A 13 -8.32 15.12 -12.82
N ASP A 14 -7.88 15.74 -13.89
CA ASP A 14 -7.03 15.14 -14.91
C ASP A 14 -5.62 15.73 -14.82
N PRO A 15 -4.53 14.93 -14.81
CA PRO A 15 -4.48 13.47 -14.89
C PRO A 15 -4.74 12.74 -13.56
N GLN A 16 -5.45 11.61 -13.63
CA GLN A 16 -5.64 10.75 -12.48
C GLN A 16 -4.49 9.74 -12.36
N PRO A 17 -3.89 9.58 -11.18
CA PRO A 17 -2.85 8.58 -10.97
C PRO A 17 -3.39 7.14 -10.97
N ARG A 18 -4.71 6.99 -10.87
CA ARG A 18 -5.40 5.69 -10.83
C ARG A 18 -6.80 5.83 -11.39
N GLU A 19 -7.16 4.94 -12.31
CA GLU A 19 -8.55 4.82 -12.77
C GLU A 19 -9.46 4.32 -11.64
N ARG A 20 -10.67 4.86 -11.60
CA ARG A 20 -11.66 4.59 -10.55
C ARG A 20 -12.95 3.99 -11.14
N ASP A 21 -12.82 2.98 -12.00
CA ASP A 21 -13.94 2.31 -12.67
C ASP A 21 -14.97 1.76 -11.68
N TYR A 22 -14.53 1.38 -10.48
CA TYR A 22 -15.42 0.95 -9.42
C TYR A 22 -16.49 2.00 -9.04
N SER A 23 -16.24 3.28 -9.31
CA SER A 23 -17.22 4.35 -9.07
C SER A 23 -18.45 4.20 -9.97
N TYR A 24 -18.30 3.51 -11.10
CA TYR A 24 -19.36 3.30 -12.08
C TYR A 24 -20.10 1.97 -11.90
N VAL A 25 -19.82 1.19 -10.86
CA VAL A 25 -20.42 -0.13 -10.63
C VAL A 25 -21.95 -0.09 -10.66
N GLY A 26 -22.56 0.97 -10.10
CA GLY A 26 -24.01 1.15 -10.16
C GLY A 26 -24.55 1.38 -11.57
N SER A 27 -23.77 2.04 -12.44
CA SER A 27 -24.12 2.22 -13.87
C SER A 27 -24.03 0.90 -14.63
N PHE A 28 -22.98 0.11 -14.38
CA PHE A 28 -22.82 -1.22 -14.99
C PHE A 28 -23.92 -2.17 -14.54
N PHE A 29 -24.30 -2.13 -13.26
CA PHE A 29 -25.42 -2.90 -12.75
C PHE A 29 -26.73 -2.52 -13.46
N ALA A 30 -27.05 -1.23 -13.55
CA ALA A 30 -28.23 -0.77 -14.26
C ALA A 30 -28.23 -1.18 -15.74
N PHE A 31 -27.05 -1.13 -16.40
CA PHE A 31 -26.90 -1.57 -17.77
C PHE A 31 -27.14 -3.08 -17.94
N SER A 32 -26.70 -3.89 -17.00
CA SER A 32 -26.96 -5.35 -17.02
C SER A 32 -28.45 -5.67 -16.92
N VAL A 33 -29.23 -4.89 -16.17
CA VAL A 33 -30.69 -5.01 -16.12
C VAL A 33 -31.32 -4.71 -17.51
N TRP A 34 -30.83 -3.69 -18.21
CA TRP A 34 -31.29 -3.36 -19.55
C TRP A 34 -30.99 -4.48 -20.55
N ILE A 35 -29.85 -5.16 -20.45
CA ILE A 35 -29.53 -6.34 -21.25
C ILE A 35 -30.58 -7.43 -20.98
N GLY A 36 -30.92 -7.68 -19.72
CA GLY A 36 -31.96 -8.66 -19.35
C GLY A 36 -33.33 -8.30 -19.93
N VAL A 37 -33.73 -7.03 -19.85
CA VAL A 37 -34.96 -6.54 -20.47
C VAL A 37 -34.95 -6.72 -21.98
N GLY A 38 -33.82 -6.41 -22.64
CA GLY A 38 -33.65 -6.65 -24.08
C GLY A 38 -33.79 -8.12 -24.46
N THR A 39 -33.23 -9.02 -23.67
CA THR A 39 -33.36 -10.48 -23.83
C THR A 39 -34.82 -10.92 -23.73
N ALA A 40 -35.56 -10.43 -22.74
CA ALA A 40 -36.97 -10.71 -22.59
C ALA A 40 -37.80 -10.19 -23.78
N ALA A 41 -37.52 -8.98 -24.25
CA ALA A 41 -38.18 -8.39 -25.41
C ALA A 41 -37.95 -9.20 -26.71
N ILE A 42 -36.72 -9.67 -26.94
CA ILE A 42 -36.40 -10.56 -28.09
C ILE A 42 -37.18 -11.87 -27.99
N SER A 43 -37.22 -12.46 -26.81
CA SER A 43 -37.94 -13.71 -26.55
C SER A 43 -39.46 -13.53 -26.81
N GLU A 44 -40.03 -12.43 -26.35
CA GLU A 44 -41.44 -12.09 -26.59
C GLU A 44 -41.71 -11.82 -28.07
N TRP A 45 -40.83 -11.11 -28.76
CA TRP A 45 -40.94 -10.85 -30.20
C TRP A 45 -40.92 -12.15 -31.00
N ILE A 46 -40.03 -13.11 -30.71
CA ILE A 46 -39.99 -14.43 -31.34
C ILE A 46 -41.33 -15.15 -31.11
N SER A 47 -41.79 -15.18 -29.85
CA SER A 47 -43.03 -15.85 -29.46
C SER A 47 -44.28 -15.30 -30.19
N LYS A 48 -44.32 -13.99 -30.46
CA LYS A 48 -45.43 -13.34 -31.16
C LYS A 48 -45.41 -13.55 -32.67
N ASN A 49 -44.21 -13.64 -33.26
CA ASN A 49 -44.10 -13.69 -34.73
C ASN A 49 -43.98 -15.12 -35.30
N VAL A 50 -43.56 -16.08 -34.48
CA VAL A 50 -43.43 -17.49 -34.89
C VAL A 50 -44.64 -18.28 -34.41
N LYS A 51 -45.54 -18.66 -35.37
CA LYS A 51 -46.80 -19.34 -35.05
C LYS A 51 -46.62 -20.78 -34.55
N ASP A 52 -45.57 -21.46 -35.01
CA ASP A 52 -45.23 -22.80 -34.53
C ASP A 52 -44.62 -22.73 -33.13
N SER A 53 -45.32 -23.32 -32.17
CA SER A 53 -44.91 -23.29 -30.73
C SER A 53 -43.55 -23.96 -30.50
N ASP A 54 -43.26 -25.07 -31.18
CA ASP A 54 -42.02 -25.81 -30.95
C ASP A 54 -40.83 -25.13 -31.62
N LEU A 55 -41.04 -24.58 -32.82
CA LEU A 55 -40.04 -23.77 -33.50
C LEU A 55 -39.75 -22.50 -32.69
N SER A 56 -40.77 -21.83 -32.16
CA SER A 56 -40.61 -20.64 -31.30
C SER A 56 -39.75 -20.90 -30.08
N LYS A 57 -40.03 -21.99 -29.35
CA LYS A 57 -39.23 -22.41 -28.20
C LYS A 57 -37.77 -22.67 -28.55
N ARG A 58 -37.52 -23.39 -29.65
CA ARG A 58 -36.16 -23.67 -30.14
C ARG A 58 -35.42 -22.39 -30.49
N LEU A 59 -36.05 -21.44 -31.17
CA LEU A 59 -35.45 -20.16 -31.53
C LEU A 59 -35.13 -19.32 -30.30
N ILE A 60 -36.01 -19.30 -29.28
CA ILE A 60 -35.74 -18.61 -28.01
C ILE A 60 -34.54 -19.23 -27.32
N VAL A 61 -34.44 -20.55 -27.21
CA VAL A 61 -33.30 -21.24 -26.61
C VAL A 61 -32.01 -20.95 -27.38
N ILE A 62 -32.05 -20.97 -28.70
CA ILE A 62 -30.89 -20.61 -29.53
C ILE A 62 -30.49 -19.16 -29.29
N ALA A 63 -31.43 -18.22 -29.26
CA ALA A 63 -31.15 -16.80 -28.98
C ALA A 63 -30.53 -16.59 -27.60
N LEU A 64 -31.00 -17.28 -26.56
CA LEU A 64 -30.43 -17.25 -25.23
C LEU A 64 -29.00 -17.81 -25.21
N ILE A 65 -28.77 -18.96 -25.84
CA ILE A 65 -27.44 -19.56 -25.94
C ILE A 65 -26.49 -18.61 -26.66
N MET A 66 -26.90 -18.02 -27.76
CA MET A 66 -26.10 -17.07 -28.54
C MET A 66 -25.73 -15.84 -27.69
N GLN A 67 -26.67 -15.31 -26.90
CA GLN A 67 -26.39 -14.16 -26.03
C GLN A 67 -25.43 -14.52 -24.89
N ILE A 68 -25.62 -15.69 -24.25
CA ILE A 68 -24.74 -16.18 -23.18
C ILE A 68 -23.30 -16.40 -23.70
N LEU A 69 -23.17 -16.90 -24.92
CA LEU A 69 -21.84 -17.12 -25.51
C LEU A 69 -21.22 -15.82 -26.04
N PHE A 70 -22.01 -14.98 -26.70
CA PHE A 70 -21.50 -13.79 -27.38
C PHE A 70 -21.07 -12.70 -26.40
N VAL A 71 -21.90 -12.34 -25.42
CA VAL A 71 -21.64 -11.23 -24.51
C VAL A 71 -20.37 -11.48 -23.65
N PRO A 72 -20.27 -12.59 -22.90
CA PRO A 72 -19.05 -12.86 -22.12
C PRO A 72 -17.80 -13.05 -22.98
N THR A 73 -17.94 -13.64 -24.19
CA THR A 73 -16.80 -13.87 -25.09
C THR A 73 -16.24 -12.54 -25.61
N VAL A 74 -17.13 -11.63 -26.03
CA VAL A 74 -16.68 -10.29 -26.48
C VAL A 74 -16.04 -9.53 -25.33
N MET A 75 -16.64 -9.55 -24.14
CA MET A 75 -16.07 -8.90 -22.95
C MET A 75 -14.72 -9.50 -22.57
N ALA A 76 -14.62 -10.82 -22.52
CA ALA A 76 -13.37 -11.51 -22.21
C ALA A 76 -12.29 -11.14 -23.23
N ARG A 77 -12.62 -11.21 -24.53
CA ARG A 77 -11.65 -10.93 -25.60
C ARG A 77 -11.19 -9.48 -25.63
N ALA A 78 -12.10 -8.54 -25.33
CA ALA A 78 -11.76 -7.11 -25.32
C ALA A 78 -10.94 -6.70 -24.08
N ASN A 79 -11.22 -7.32 -22.93
CA ASN A 79 -10.68 -6.86 -21.65
C ASN A 79 -9.63 -7.80 -21.05
N TYR A 80 -9.49 -9.04 -21.55
CA TYR A 80 -8.59 -10.04 -20.95
C TYR A 80 -7.17 -9.49 -20.77
N HIS A 81 -6.60 -8.94 -21.82
CA HIS A 81 -5.23 -8.45 -21.81
C HIS A 81 -5.01 -7.28 -20.83
N SER A 82 -5.95 -6.34 -20.79
CA SER A 82 -5.86 -5.19 -19.90
C SER A 82 -6.11 -5.53 -18.43
N HIS A 83 -6.78 -6.66 -18.15
CA HIS A 83 -7.08 -7.13 -16.79
C HIS A 83 -6.20 -8.31 -16.34
N ASP A 84 -5.36 -8.83 -17.24
CA ASP A 84 -4.38 -9.85 -16.86
C ASP A 84 -3.31 -9.22 -15.98
N ARG A 85 -3.29 -9.65 -14.72
CA ARG A 85 -2.31 -9.23 -13.71
C ARG A 85 -1.27 -10.30 -13.43
N SER A 86 -1.27 -11.40 -14.20
CA SER A 86 -0.23 -12.42 -14.11
C SER A 86 1.13 -11.79 -14.44
N GLY A 87 2.10 -11.98 -13.56
CA GLY A 87 3.43 -11.37 -13.71
C GLY A 87 3.55 -9.90 -13.28
N ASN A 88 2.51 -9.28 -12.74
CA ASN A 88 2.60 -7.93 -12.18
C ASN A 88 2.98 -8.01 -10.67
N PHE A 89 4.26 -7.97 -10.39
CA PHE A 89 4.81 -8.04 -9.02
C PHE A 89 5.20 -6.66 -8.45
N VAL A 90 4.87 -5.56 -9.11
CA VAL A 90 5.30 -4.21 -8.69
C VAL A 90 4.97 -3.90 -7.23
N ALA A 91 3.75 -4.24 -6.78
CA ALA A 91 3.34 -4.00 -5.40
C ALA A 91 4.10 -4.91 -4.41
N TRP A 92 4.40 -6.15 -4.81
CA TRP A 92 5.18 -7.09 -4.03
C TRP A 92 6.63 -6.62 -3.89
N ASP A 93 7.28 -6.33 -5.01
CA ASP A 93 8.68 -5.89 -5.05
C ASP A 93 8.89 -4.58 -4.28
N TYR A 94 8.01 -3.60 -4.49
CA TYR A 94 8.05 -2.34 -3.74
C TYR A 94 7.97 -2.57 -2.23
N SER A 95 7.03 -3.40 -1.81
CA SER A 95 6.79 -3.68 -0.40
C SER A 95 7.92 -4.49 0.23
N TYR A 96 8.44 -5.48 -0.49
CA TYR A 96 9.60 -6.24 -0.08
C TYR A 96 10.80 -5.31 0.15
N ASN A 97 11.10 -4.47 -0.83
CA ASN A 97 12.21 -3.53 -0.78
C ASN A 97 12.04 -2.50 0.34
N LEU A 98 10.81 -2.05 0.59
CA LEU A 98 10.50 -1.14 1.67
C LEU A 98 10.79 -1.78 3.04
N LEU A 99 10.39 -3.04 3.25
CA LEU A 99 10.69 -3.79 4.47
C LEU A 99 12.18 -4.06 4.63
N GLN A 100 12.89 -4.40 3.52
CA GLN A 100 14.33 -4.65 3.55
C GLN A 100 15.15 -3.38 3.83
N SER A 101 14.62 -2.21 3.54
CA SER A 101 15.26 -0.93 3.89
C SER A 101 15.23 -0.63 5.39
N CYS A 102 14.51 -1.42 6.19
CA CYS A 102 14.42 -1.24 7.63
C CYS A 102 15.38 -2.19 8.37
N GLU A 103 16.09 -1.68 9.37
CA GLU A 103 16.88 -2.50 10.31
C GLU A 103 15.97 -3.42 11.14
N PRO A 104 16.52 -4.48 11.76
CA PRO A 104 15.74 -5.42 12.57
C PRO A 104 14.93 -4.75 13.67
N ASN A 105 13.70 -5.26 13.89
CA ASN A 105 12.76 -4.77 14.89
C ASN A 105 12.37 -3.29 14.74
N GLY A 106 12.57 -2.70 13.56
CA GLY A 106 12.24 -1.31 13.28
C GLY A 106 10.74 -1.02 13.30
N ILE A 107 10.39 0.25 13.47
CA ILE A 107 9.03 0.77 13.30
C ILE A 107 8.99 1.57 12.01
N ILE A 108 8.07 1.27 11.11
CA ILE A 108 7.87 2.05 9.89
C ILE A 108 6.49 2.68 9.85
N PHE A 109 6.45 4.00 9.70
CA PHE A 109 5.22 4.74 9.44
C PHE A 109 4.92 4.76 7.94
N THR A 110 3.70 4.36 7.58
CA THR A 110 3.18 4.35 6.21
C THR A 110 2.00 5.31 6.08
N ASN A 111 1.78 5.82 4.86
CA ASN A 111 0.79 6.90 4.69
C ASN A 111 -0.65 6.39 4.63
N GLY A 112 -0.95 5.40 3.80
CA GLY A 112 -2.30 4.90 3.56
C GLY A 112 -2.34 3.45 3.07
N ASP A 113 -3.44 3.08 2.45
CA ASP A 113 -3.75 1.70 2.06
C ASP A 113 -2.73 1.12 1.09
N ASN A 114 -2.36 1.88 0.06
CA ASN A 114 -1.46 1.42 -0.99
C ASN A 114 -0.06 1.07 -0.47
N ASP A 115 0.40 1.78 0.55
CA ASP A 115 1.68 1.48 1.20
C ASP A 115 1.57 0.33 2.19
N THR A 116 0.45 0.28 2.93
CA THR A 116 0.33 -0.57 4.12
C THR A 116 -0.13 -1.98 3.80
N PHE A 117 -1.16 -2.13 2.96
CA PHE A 117 -1.78 -3.45 2.75
C PHE A 117 -0.85 -4.45 2.06
N PRO A 118 -0.03 -4.07 1.06
CA PRO A 118 0.96 -4.99 0.52
C PRO A 118 2.04 -5.39 1.54
N LEU A 119 2.43 -4.49 2.47
CA LEU A 119 3.34 -4.85 3.55
C LEU A 119 2.72 -5.88 4.50
N TRP A 120 1.46 -5.68 4.89
CA TRP A 120 0.76 -6.66 5.71
C TRP A 120 0.59 -8.00 5.01
N TYR A 121 0.33 -7.99 3.69
CA TYR A 121 0.30 -9.23 2.91
C TYR A 121 1.64 -9.97 3.01
N LEU A 122 2.76 -9.30 2.79
CA LEU A 122 4.09 -9.91 2.91
C LEU A 122 4.35 -10.45 4.32
N GLN A 123 3.94 -9.73 5.35
CA GLN A 123 4.18 -10.14 6.74
C GLN A 123 3.26 -11.30 7.17
N GLU A 124 1.96 -11.21 6.91
CA GLU A 124 0.97 -12.16 7.44
C GLU A 124 0.82 -13.41 6.57
N VAL A 125 1.05 -13.31 5.26
CA VAL A 125 0.90 -14.45 4.33
C VAL A 125 2.24 -15.08 3.99
N GLU A 126 3.25 -14.26 3.71
CA GLU A 126 4.54 -14.74 3.23
C GLU A 126 5.61 -14.78 4.32
N SER A 127 5.27 -14.31 5.53
CA SER A 127 6.17 -14.27 6.68
C SER A 127 7.47 -13.49 6.46
N VAL A 128 7.44 -12.48 5.56
CA VAL A 128 8.57 -11.62 5.25
C VAL A 128 8.68 -10.51 6.28
N ARG A 129 9.84 -10.37 6.93
CA ARG A 129 10.15 -9.28 7.86
C ARG A 129 9.04 -9.00 8.89
N THR A 130 8.55 -10.06 9.53
CA THR A 130 7.54 -9.97 10.62
C THR A 130 8.06 -9.25 11.86
N ASP A 131 9.37 -9.04 11.95
CA ASP A 131 10.05 -8.26 12.96
C ASP A 131 9.75 -6.74 12.85
N VAL A 132 9.48 -6.23 11.64
CA VAL A 132 9.25 -4.80 11.39
C VAL A 132 7.82 -4.42 11.78
N ALA A 133 7.69 -3.34 12.54
CA ALA A 133 6.41 -2.81 12.98
C ALA A 133 5.80 -1.84 11.96
N VAL A 134 4.88 -2.28 11.13
CA VAL A 134 4.18 -1.42 10.18
C VAL A 134 3.06 -0.64 10.87
N VAL A 135 3.10 0.69 10.77
CA VAL A 135 2.15 1.61 11.40
C VAL A 135 1.49 2.51 10.36
N ASN A 136 0.21 2.29 10.10
CA ASN A 136 -0.57 3.11 9.17
C ASN A 136 -0.98 4.44 9.83
N LEU A 137 -0.52 5.56 9.27
CA LEU A 137 -0.82 6.90 9.79
C LEU A 137 -2.30 7.25 9.73
N SER A 138 -2.99 6.88 8.65
CA SER A 138 -4.41 7.16 8.51
C SER A 138 -5.25 6.45 9.58
N LEU A 139 -4.93 5.17 9.85
CA LEU A 139 -5.60 4.37 10.86
C LEU A 139 -5.25 4.80 12.29
N LEU A 140 -4.08 5.41 12.52
CA LEU A 140 -3.72 5.99 13.83
C LEU A 140 -4.66 7.12 14.28
N ASN A 141 -5.55 7.61 13.43
CA ASN A 141 -6.60 8.54 13.85
C ASN A 141 -7.80 7.83 14.48
N THR A 142 -7.81 6.50 14.54
CA THR A 142 -8.92 5.70 15.06
C THR A 142 -8.57 4.99 16.37
N PRO A 143 -9.47 4.98 17.38
CA PRO A 143 -9.17 4.38 18.68
C PRO A 143 -8.94 2.87 18.60
N TRP A 144 -9.71 2.17 17.75
CA TRP A 144 -9.59 0.72 17.61
C TRP A 144 -8.21 0.29 17.11
N TYR A 145 -7.65 1.02 16.13
CA TYR A 145 -6.34 0.69 15.57
C TYR A 145 -5.21 0.94 16.58
N ILE A 146 -5.27 2.06 17.31
CA ILE A 146 -4.30 2.38 18.36
C ILE A 146 -4.30 1.28 19.42
N LYS A 147 -5.49 0.84 19.89
CA LYS A 147 -5.63 -0.24 20.86
C LYS A 147 -5.09 -1.55 20.29
N GLN A 148 -5.49 -1.92 19.07
CA GLN A 148 -5.03 -3.13 18.40
C GLN A 148 -3.50 -3.15 18.25
N TRP A 149 -2.91 -2.03 17.79
CA TRP A 149 -1.47 -1.94 17.60
C TRP A 149 -0.71 -2.03 18.93
N ARG A 150 -1.22 -1.44 20.01
CA ARG A 150 -0.71 -1.59 21.36
C ARG A 150 -0.76 -3.04 21.83
N ASP A 151 -1.92 -3.69 21.69
CA ASP A 151 -2.21 -4.98 22.35
C ASP A 151 -1.63 -6.19 21.59
N LYS A 152 -1.46 -6.10 20.27
CA LYS A 152 -0.86 -7.18 19.46
C LYS A 152 0.65 -7.36 19.68
N ARG A 153 1.32 -6.42 20.35
CA ARG A 153 2.77 -6.48 20.51
C ARG A 153 3.20 -7.08 21.84
N PRO A 154 4.32 -7.82 21.84
CA PRO A 154 4.96 -8.24 23.08
C PRO A 154 5.24 -7.04 23.98
N LYS A 155 5.22 -7.22 25.29
CA LYS A 155 5.43 -6.12 26.25
C LYS A 155 6.75 -5.39 26.04
N GLU A 156 7.78 -6.09 25.58
CA GLU A 156 9.12 -5.56 25.30
C GLU A 156 9.14 -4.57 24.13
N THR A 157 8.23 -4.73 23.17
CA THR A 157 8.08 -3.88 21.97
C THR A 157 6.82 -3.02 22.00
N GLN A 158 6.21 -2.90 23.18
CA GLN A 158 5.00 -2.09 23.37
C GLN A 158 5.41 -0.62 23.57
N PHE A 159 5.26 0.19 22.51
CA PHE A 159 5.62 1.61 22.50
C PHE A 159 4.40 2.56 22.65
N ILE A 160 3.27 2.05 23.10
CA ILE A 160 2.09 2.83 23.48
C ILE A 160 1.66 2.40 24.88
N THR A 161 1.89 3.25 25.86
CA THR A 161 1.55 2.98 27.26
C THR A 161 0.22 3.64 27.70
N LEU A 162 -0.60 4.08 26.70
CA LEU A 162 -1.85 4.75 26.97
C LEU A 162 -2.96 3.74 27.36
N SER A 163 -3.73 4.07 28.42
CA SER A 163 -4.94 3.33 28.75
C SER A 163 -6.06 3.57 27.73
N ASP A 164 -7.04 2.65 27.64
CA ASP A 164 -8.17 2.76 26.73
C ASP A 164 -8.92 4.10 26.89
N ARG A 165 -9.17 4.49 28.12
CA ARG A 165 -9.82 5.77 28.41
C ARG A 165 -9.06 6.98 27.84
N LYS A 166 -7.73 6.96 27.93
CA LYS A 166 -6.90 8.03 27.35
C LYS A 166 -6.90 8.00 25.83
N ILE A 167 -6.90 6.81 25.22
CA ILE A 167 -7.00 6.67 23.77
C ILE A 167 -8.36 7.21 23.28
N ASP A 168 -9.45 6.79 23.92
CA ASP A 168 -10.80 7.25 23.56
C ASP A 168 -10.97 8.77 23.74
N GLN A 169 -10.41 9.32 24.80
CA GLN A 169 -10.41 10.78 25.03
C GLN A 169 -9.59 11.52 23.98
N LEU A 170 -8.43 11.01 23.61
CA LEU A 170 -7.53 11.61 22.62
C LEU A 170 -8.16 11.63 21.22
N THR A 171 -8.90 10.58 20.87
CA THR A 171 -9.54 10.45 19.55
C THR A 171 -10.90 11.16 19.45
N SER A 172 -11.56 11.43 20.58
CA SER A 172 -12.87 12.11 20.62
C SER A 172 -12.81 13.62 20.76
N SER A 173 -11.66 14.19 21.10
CA SER A 173 -11.51 15.63 21.36
C SER A 173 -10.46 16.26 20.44
N LEU A 174 -10.76 17.49 19.98
CA LEU A 174 -9.82 18.28 19.23
C LEU A 174 -8.66 18.75 20.13
N GLN A 175 -7.45 18.39 19.78
CA GLN A 175 -6.26 18.78 20.54
C GLN A 175 -5.73 20.11 20.01
N ARG A 176 -6.10 21.22 20.67
CA ARG A 176 -5.60 22.55 20.32
C ARG A 176 -4.09 22.59 20.44
N TRP A 177 -3.44 23.18 19.46
CA TRP A 177 -2.00 23.28 19.39
C TRP A 177 -1.58 24.60 18.78
N GLU A 178 -0.65 25.25 19.44
CA GLU A 178 0.05 26.42 18.90
C GLU A 178 1.45 26.01 18.46
N LYS A 179 2.00 26.76 17.51
CA LYS A 179 3.37 26.55 17.05
C LYS A 179 4.35 26.60 18.24
N GLN A 180 5.00 25.50 18.52
CA GLN A 180 5.95 25.40 19.63
C GLN A 180 7.07 24.42 19.34
N LYS A 181 8.13 24.51 20.15
CA LYS A 181 9.24 23.55 20.11
C LYS A 181 8.88 22.31 20.90
N VAL A 182 9.06 21.16 20.27
CA VAL A 182 8.93 19.84 20.89
C VAL A 182 10.31 19.26 21.12
N ARG A 183 10.49 18.57 22.25
CA ARG A 183 11.73 17.91 22.62
C ARG A 183 11.49 16.43 22.91
N VAL A 184 12.40 15.59 22.39
CA VAL A 184 12.48 14.17 22.75
C VAL A 184 13.86 13.91 23.32
N PRO A 185 13.93 13.32 24.53
CA PRO A 185 15.22 12.98 25.14
C PRO A 185 16.01 11.99 24.29
N VAL A 186 17.32 12.13 24.27
CA VAL A 186 18.27 11.19 23.65
C VAL A 186 19.21 10.72 24.73
N TYR A 187 19.34 9.41 24.84
CA TYR A 187 20.23 8.78 25.81
C TYR A 187 21.35 8.06 25.06
N ASP A 188 22.56 8.17 25.59
CA ASP A 188 23.74 7.39 25.18
C ASP A 188 24.17 7.52 23.71
N ASP A 189 23.86 8.64 23.03
CA ASP A 189 24.37 8.90 21.69
C ASP A 189 25.54 9.90 21.70
N PRO A 190 26.76 9.46 21.36
CA PRO A 190 27.95 10.33 21.30
C PRO A 190 27.81 11.49 20.30
N LYS A 191 26.99 11.33 19.27
CA LYS A 191 26.72 12.36 18.25
C LYS A 191 25.76 13.43 18.73
N ASN A 192 24.97 13.16 19.77
CA ASN A 192 24.03 14.11 20.37
C ASN A 192 24.48 14.64 21.70
N LYS A 193 25.35 15.64 21.68
CA LYS A 193 25.88 16.29 22.92
C LYS A 193 24.81 17.05 23.72
N LYS A 194 23.61 17.28 23.15
CA LYS A 194 22.56 18.06 23.84
C LYS A 194 21.68 17.19 24.72
N GLY A 195 21.67 15.86 24.54
CA GLY A 195 20.83 14.95 25.28
C GLY A 195 19.33 15.00 24.84
N TYR A 196 19.02 15.68 23.76
CA TYR A 196 17.66 15.71 23.18
C TYR A 196 17.71 16.14 21.71
N ILE A 197 16.67 15.76 20.94
CA ILE A 197 16.32 16.41 19.68
C ILE A 197 15.23 17.45 19.92
N GLU A 198 15.31 18.58 19.22
CA GLU A 198 14.34 19.67 19.29
C GLU A 198 13.96 20.12 17.90
N TRP A 199 12.67 20.17 17.64
CA TRP A 199 12.14 20.71 16.38
C TRP A 199 10.90 21.56 16.63
N GLU A 200 10.56 22.38 15.64
CA GLU A 200 9.37 23.21 15.67
C GLU A 200 8.19 22.44 15.10
N MET A 201 7.13 22.30 15.89
CA MET A 201 5.90 21.64 15.47
C MET A 201 4.77 22.65 15.32
N ARG A 202 4.20 22.68 14.13
CA ARG A 202 3.06 23.54 13.79
C ARG A 202 1.75 22.77 13.89
N PRO A 203 0.60 23.46 14.03
CA PRO A 203 -0.69 22.83 13.90
C PRO A 203 -0.83 22.12 12.55
N THR A 204 -1.35 20.90 12.57
CA THR A 204 -1.50 20.04 11.39
C THR A 204 -2.94 19.88 10.93
N TYR A 205 -3.89 20.34 11.78
CA TYR A 205 -5.31 20.29 11.50
C TYR A 205 -5.91 21.70 11.59
N GLN A 206 -6.43 22.19 10.46
CA GLN A 206 -7.09 23.51 10.32
C GLN A 206 -6.30 24.70 10.91
N GLY A 207 -4.98 24.59 11.03
CA GLY A 207 -4.13 25.64 11.57
C GLY A 207 -4.26 25.89 13.08
N GLN A 208 -5.02 25.08 13.83
CA GLN A 208 -5.35 25.30 15.24
C GLN A 208 -5.14 24.09 16.14
N ALA A 209 -4.96 22.90 15.57
CA ALA A 209 -4.87 21.65 16.32
C ALA A 209 -3.91 20.66 15.70
N LEU A 210 -3.64 19.57 16.43
CA LEU A 210 -2.95 18.39 15.89
C LEU A 210 -3.95 17.30 15.51
N ARG A 211 -3.62 16.55 14.45
CA ARG A 211 -4.29 15.29 14.18
C ARG A 211 -3.85 14.24 15.21
N VAL A 212 -4.70 13.29 15.47
CA VAL A 212 -4.40 12.20 16.43
C VAL A 212 -3.15 11.42 15.98
N GLN A 213 -3.02 11.14 14.69
CA GLN A 213 -1.83 10.48 14.13
C GLN A 213 -0.52 11.19 14.49
N ASP A 214 -0.50 12.51 14.47
CA ASP A 214 0.73 13.29 14.74
C ASP A 214 1.13 13.23 16.22
N MET A 215 0.14 13.21 17.09
CA MET A 215 0.39 13.01 18.53
C MET A 215 0.83 11.57 18.81
N MET A 216 0.28 10.60 18.09
CA MET A 216 0.71 9.20 18.21
C MET A 216 2.11 8.97 17.68
N ILE A 217 2.52 9.64 16.59
CA ILE A 217 3.93 9.62 16.15
C ILE A 217 4.86 10.10 17.28
N MET A 218 4.58 11.28 17.85
CA MET A 218 5.38 11.79 18.97
C MET A 218 5.40 10.82 20.14
N ARG A 219 4.26 10.21 20.46
CA ARG A 219 4.16 9.26 21.56
C ARG A 219 5.01 8.02 21.29
N ILE A 220 4.92 7.43 20.12
CA ILE A 220 5.69 6.25 19.71
C ILE A 220 7.20 6.58 19.75
N ILE A 221 7.63 7.72 19.20
CA ILE A 221 9.03 8.13 19.22
C ILE A 221 9.53 8.28 20.67
N ASN A 222 8.76 8.94 21.53
CA ASN A 222 9.13 9.13 22.94
C ASN A 222 9.18 7.80 23.71
N ASP A 223 8.19 6.93 23.54
CA ASP A 223 8.09 5.66 24.26
C ASP A 223 9.09 4.62 23.73
N ALA A 224 9.43 4.67 22.44
CA ALA A 224 10.51 3.87 21.87
C ALA A 224 11.87 4.21 22.48
N ALA A 225 12.07 5.47 22.87
CA ALA A 225 13.27 5.93 23.58
C ALA A 225 14.58 5.48 22.91
N TRP A 226 14.61 5.49 21.57
CA TRP A 226 15.76 5.08 20.73
C TRP A 226 16.18 3.61 20.85
N ARG A 227 15.36 2.76 21.49
CA ARG A 227 15.64 1.32 21.65
C ARG A 227 15.50 0.54 20.35
N VAL A 228 14.71 1.06 19.41
CA VAL A 228 14.48 0.50 18.08
C VAL A 228 14.58 1.60 17.04
N PRO A 229 15.01 1.28 15.81
CA PRO A 229 15.05 2.24 14.73
C PRO A 229 13.63 2.60 14.27
N ILE A 230 13.44 3.88 13.91
CA ILE A 230 12.15 4.42 13.47
C ILE A 230 12.30 4.96 12.05
N TYR A 231 11.36 4.62 11.21
CA TYR A 231 11.35 4.95 9.78
C TYR A 231 10.03 5.59 9.37
N PHE A 232 10.11 6.40 8.32
CA PHE A 232 8.97 6.85 7.53
C PHE A 232 9.14 6.32 6.11
N ALA A 233 8.12 5.71 5.53
CA ALA A 233 8.14 5.31 4.13
C ALA A 233 8.35 6.54 3.22
N VAL A 234 9.01 6.36 2.08
CA VAL A 234 9.28 7.44 1.12
C VAL A 234 8.01 8.16 0.66
N THR A 235 6.88 7.46 0.64
CA THR A 235 5.55 7.97 0.31
C THR A 235 4.93 8.85 1.38
N VAL A 236 5.47 8.87 2.60
CA VAL A 236 5.00 9.76 3.67
C VAL A 236 5.39 11.19 3.33
N SER A 237 4.38 12.02 3.06
CA SER A 237 4.58 13.42 2.72
C SER A 237 5.30 14.19 3.83
N GLN A 238 6.02 15.24 3.46
CA GLN A 238 6.74 16.10 4.41
C GLN A 238 5.81 16.62 5.52
N GLN A 239 4.57 16.92 5.19
CA GLN A 239 3.57 17.40 6.15
C GLN A 239 3.23 16.36 7.22
N ASN A 240 3.30 15.06 6.88
CA ASN A 240 3.05 13.95 7.80
C ASN A 240 4.29 13.55 8.61
N ARG A 241 5.47 14.07 8.29
CA ARG A 241 6.70 13.87 9.06
C ARG A 241 6.87 14.85 10.22
N ILE A 242 5.83 15.64 10.51
CA ILE A 242 5.67 16.53 11.69
C ILE A 242 6.84 17.48 11.96
N GLY A 243 7.61 17.85 10.91
CA GLY A 243 8.74 18.77 11.02
C GLY A 243 10.07 18.12 11.41
N LEU A 244 10.15 16.80 11.37
CA LEU A 244 11.35 16.02 11.70
C LEU A 244 12.42 15.98 10.60
N ASP A 245 12.20 16.63 9.45
CA ASP A 245 13.02 16.51 8.25
C ASP A 245 14.54 16.72 8.48
N ASN A 246 14.93 17.57 9.43
CA ASN A 246 16.34 17.79 9.78
C ASN A 246 17.00 16.62 10.54
N PHE A 247 16.20 15.65 10.96
CA PHE A 247 16.62 14.46 11.70
C PHE A 247 16.34 13.17 10.92
N LEU A 248 15.92 13.30 9.68
CA LEU A 248 15.63 12.19 8.79
C LEU A 248 16.70 12.09 7.72
N ASP A 249 17.24 10.90 7.53
CA ASP A 249 18.05 10.57 6.37
C ASP A 249 17.38 9.48 5.52
N MET A 250 17.51 9.60 4.21
CA MET A 250 16.92 8.67 3.25
C MET A 250 17.85 7.48 3.05
N GLN A 251 17.31 6.28 3.26
CA GLN A 251 18.03 5.01 3.16
C GLN A 251 17.21 4.01 2.31
N GLY A 252 17.40 4.00 1.00
CA GLY A 252 16.55 3.21 0.11
C GLY A 252 15.14 3.82 -0.01
N LEU A 253 14.11 3.05 0.31
CA LEU A 253 12.71 3.49 0.25
C LEU A 253 12.18 4.04 1.58
N THR A 254 13.05 4.34 2.53
CA THR A 254 12.70 4.83 3.86
C THR A 254 13.50 6.05 4.25
N PHE A 255 12.92 6.85 5.16
CA PHE A 255 13.62 7.88 5.91
C PHE A 255 13.82 7.40 7.34
N GLN A 256 15.05 7.22 7.78
CA GLN A 256 15.36 6.83 9.15
C GLN A 256 15.42 8.06 10.07
N LEU A 257 14.78 7.98 11.22
CA LEU A 257 14.88 9.00 12.26
C LEU A 257 16.21 8.84 13.03
N LYS A 258 17.02 9.89 13.03
CA LYS A 258 18.29 9.96 13.77
C LYS A 258 18.16 10.82 15.02
N SER A 259 18.92 10.47 16.02
CA SER A 259 19.05 11.21 17.29
C SER A 259 19.82 12.54 17.19
N HIS A 260 20.36 12.86 16.04
CA HIS A 260 21.10 14.08 15.73
C HIS A 260 20.70 14.61 14.35
N ARG A 261 21.04 15.87 14.06
CA ARG A 261 20.83 16.42 12.72
C ARG A 261 21.71 15.68 11.72
N THR A 262 21.12 15.31 10.60
CA THR A 262 21.80 14.51 9.58
C THR A 262 21.69 15.14 8.20
N SER A 263 22.46 14.62 7.25
CA SER A 263 22.28 14.89 5.83
C SER A 263 20.94 14.32 5.36
N PRO A 264 20.28 14.92 4.36
CA PRO A 264 19.01 14.41 3.84
C PRO A 264 19.07 13.00 3.27
N VAL A 265 20.26 12.57 2.83
CA VAL A 265 20.48 11.26 2.22
C VAL A 265 21.74 10.65 2.82
N ASP A 266 21.61 9.41 3.27
CA ASP A 266 22.71 8.52 3.59
C ASP A 266 23.12 7.77 2.33
N THR A 267 24.12 8.26 1.62
CA THR A 267 24.53 7.73 0.32
C THR A 267 25.08 6.32 0.39
N GLU A 268 25.73 5.96 1.51
CA GLU A 268 26.28 4.62 1.73
C GLU A 268 25.16 3.61 1.93
N LYS A 269 24.25 3.89 2.87
CA LYS A 269 23.06 3.05 3.10
C LYS A 269 22.11 3.03 1.91
N MET A 270 21.98 4.13 1.19
CA MET A 270 21.22 4.18 -0.05
C MET A 270 21.82 3.23 -1.08
N TYR A 271 23.14 3.25 -1.26
CA TYR A 271 23.82 2.34 -2.18
C TYR A 271 23.65 0.88 -1.74
N GLU A 272 23.85 0.58 -0.45
CA GLU A 272 23.65 -0.77 0.09
C GLU A 272 22.22 -1.27 -0.18
N ASN A 273 21.22 -0.46 0.15
CA ASN A 273 19.81 -0.85 0.03
C ASN A 273 19.33 -0.94 -1.43
N LEU A 274 19.87 -0.14 -2.35
CA LEU A 274 19.41 -0.07 -3.74
C LEU A 274 20.25 -0.91 -4.71
N MET A 275 21.52 -1.11 -4.42
CA MET A 275 22.49 -1.64 -5.38
C MET A 275 23.18 -2.94 -4.92
N MET A 276 23.16 -3.25 -3.63
CA MET A 276 23.77 -4.47 -3.12
C MET A 276 22.75 -5.61 -3.00
N ASP A 277 23.21 -6.78 -3.40
CA ASP A 277 22.50 -8.05 -3.46
C ASP A 277 22.10 -8.63 -2.09
N VAL A 278 22.35 -7.90 -1.03
CA VAL A 278 22.25 -8.46 0.32
C VAL A 278 21.69 -7.40 1.25
N GLY A 279 20.38 -7.40 1.42
CA GLY A 279 19.89 -7.08 2.75
C GLY A 279 20.56 -8.04 3.72
N PRO A 280 20.90 -7.66 4.96
CA PRO A 280 21.61 -8.54 5.86
C PRO A 280 20.90 -9.89 5.91
N LYS A 281 21.61 -10.98 5.54
CA LYS A 281 21.08 -12.35 5.53
C LYS A 281 20.45 -12.75 6.87
N GLU A 282 20.83 -12.06 7.92
CA GLU A 282 20.35 -12.22 9.29
C GLU A 282 18.94 -11.67 9.52
N TRP A 283 18.42 -10.78 8.64
CA TRP A 283 17.10 -10.16 8.81
C TRP A 283 15.96 -11.01 8.29
N SER A 284 16.24 -11.98 7.44
CA SER A 284 15.24 -12.91 6.90
C SER A 284 15.23 -14.23 7.68
N THR A 285 14.94 -14.19 8.97
CA THR A 285 14.97 -15.41 9.80
C THR A 285 13.92 -16.45 9.41
N ASN A 286 12.87 -16.08 8.69
CA ASN A 286 11.77 -16.98 8.33
C ASN A 286 11.49 -17.08 6.83
N PHE A 287 12.05 -16.21 6.00
CA PHE A 287 11.84 -16.24 4.56
C PHE A 287 13.05 -16.81 3.87
N LYS A 288 12.91 -18.01 3.32
CA LYS A 288 13.91 -18.63 2.48
C LYS A 288 13.69 -18.16 1.05
N HIS A 289 14.26 -17.00 0.73
CA HIS A 289 14.24 -16.37 -0.57
C HIS A 289 14.56 -17.36 -1.70
N ASP A 290 15.61 -18.16 -1.52
CA ASP A 290 16.04 -19.14 -2.51
C ASP A 290 15.01 -20.28 -2.72
N GLU A 291 14.27 -20.69 -1.69
CA GLU A 291 13.22 -21.71 -1.81
C GLU A 291 11.96 -21.16 -2.47
N PHE A 292 11.59 -19.90 -2.21
CA PHE A 292 10.43 -19.27 -2.82
C PHE A 292 10.66 -19.05 -4.32
N TYR A 293 11.80 -18.49 -4.70
CA TYR A 293 12.12 -18.26 -6.11
C TYR A 293 12.44 -19.55 -6.86
N SER A 294 13.04 -20.55 -6.23
CA SER A 294 13.20 -21.89 -6.83
C SER A 294 11.86 -22.56 -7.07
N SER A 295 10.88 -22.39 -6.19
CA SER A 295 9.52 -22.92 -6.40
C SER A 295 8.78 -22.23 -7.54
N LEU A 296 8.98 -20.91 -7.72
CA LEU A 296 8.44 -20.16 -8.86
C LEU A 296 9.12 -20.58 -10.16
N THR A 297 10.43 -20.82 -10.16
CA THR A 297 11.18 -21.24 -11.32
C THR A 297 10.89 -22.69 -11.72
N GLU A 298 10.67 -23.60 -10.78
CA GLU A 298 10.24 -24.96 -11.07
C GLU A 298 8.84 -25.03 -11.69
N SER A 299 7.92 -24.18 -11.23
CA SER A 299 6.57 -24.08 -11.82
C SER A 299 6.55 -23.48 -13.22
N SER A 300 7.58 -22.73 -13.59
CA SER A 300 7.68 -21.98 -14.85
C SER A 300 8.55 -22.62 -15.92
N GLN A 301 9.30 -23.71 -15.60
CA GLN A 301 10.14 -24.45 -16.57
C GLN A 301 9.35 -25.14 -17.71
N SER A 302 8.02 -25.02 -17.73
CA SER A 302 7.24 -25.50 -18.88
C SER A 302 7.17 -24.52 -20.07
N GLY A 303 7.81 -23.36 -20.02
CA GLY A 303 7.79 -22.35 -21.08
C GLY A 303 9.11 -21.64 -21.31
N ASN A 304 9.63 -21.70 -22.51
CA ASN A 304 10.98 -21.33 -22.97
C ASN A 304 11.42 -19.86 -22.88
N ASN A 305 10.81 -19.01 -22.02
CA ASN A 305 11.12 -17.57 -21.98
C ASN A 305 11.56 -17.02 -20.60
N ILE A 306 11.91 -17.88 -19.64
CA ILE A 306 12.03 -17.48 -18.25
C ILE A 306 13.47 -17.22 -17.78
N LYS A 307 14.48 -17.56 -18.58
CA LYS A 307 15.89 -17.30 -18.21
C LYS A 307 16.22 -15.82 -17.96
N ASN A 308 15.45 -14.89 -18.51
CA ASN A 308 15.68 -13.46 -18.25
C ASN A 308 14.97 -12.98 -16.97
N VAL A 309 13.90 -13.65 -16.56
CA VAL A 309 13.14 -13.32 -15.33
C VAL A 309 13.88 -13.85 -14.09
N GLU A 310 14.55 -15.01 -14.20
CA GLU A 310 15.35 -15.58 -13.10
C GLU A 310 16.43 -14.63 -12.59
N ASN A 311 17.08 -13.87 -13.46
CA ASN A 311 18.12 -12.91 -13.07
C ASN A 311 17.56 -11.61 -12.47
N GLU A 312 16.32 -11.25 -12.78
CA GLU A 312 15.69 -10.01 -12.27
C GLU A 312 15.10 -10.17 -10.87
N TYR A 313 14.57 -11.34 -10.52
CA TYR A 313 13.82 -11.55 -9.28
C TYR A 313 14.55 -12.39 -8.23
N SER A 314 15.59 -13.14 -8.60
CA SER A 314 16.30 -14.03 -7.69
C SER A 314 17.24 -13.33 -6.71
N GLN A 315 17.38 -12.00 -6.78
CA GLN A 315 18.43 -11.28 -6.08
C GLN A 315 17.95 -10.16 -5.16
N GLY A 316 16.68 -10.14 -4.76
CA GLY A 316 16.13 -9.07 -3.93
C GLY A 316 16.22 -7.72 -4.67
N TRP A 317 16.99 -6.78 -4.18
CA TRP A 317 17.48 -5.66 -4.98
C TRP A 317 18.54 -6.20 -5.94
N SER A 318 18.15 -6.65 -7.12
CA SER A 318 19.06 -7.13 -8.14
C SER A 318 20.07 -6.01 -8.47
N LYS A 319 21.34 -6.40 -8.76
CA LYS A 319 22.35 -5.44 -9.23
C LYS A 319 21.93 -4.72 -10.51
N ASP A 320 21.00 -5.33 -11.26
CA ASP A 320 20.40 -4.79 -12.49
C ASP A 320 19.12 -4.00 -12.21
N TYR A 321 18.63 -3.99 -10.96
CA TYR A 321 17.47 -3.23 -10.57
C TYR A 321 17.80 -1.73 -10.58
N GLN A 322 17.33 -1.04 -11.61
CA GLN A 322 17.43 0.40 -11.67
C GLN A 322 16.22 1.02 -10.95
N PRO A 323 16.42 1.91 -9.96
CA PRO A 323 15.32 2.58 -9.27
C PRO A 323 14.29 3.23 -10.20
N GLY A 324 14.74 3.67 -11.38
CA GLY A 324 13.88 4.19 -12.43
C GLY A 324 12.97 3.14 -13.09
N TYR A 325 13.15 1.85 -12.83
CA TYR A 325 12.31 0.81 -13.43
C TYR A 325 10.92 0.76 -12.79
N MET A 326 10.80 0.87 -11.47
CA MET A 326 9.50 0.98 -10.80
C MET A 326 8.72 2.22 -11.26
N PHE A 327 9.41 3.35 -11.38
CA PHE A 327 8.81 4.59 -11.86
C PHE A 327 8.43 4.54 -13.34
N ARG A 328 9.19 3.81 -14.17
CA ARG A 328 8.86 3.60 -15.59
C ARG A 328 7.61 2.74 -15.78
N ASN A 329 7.45 1.68 -15.00
CA ASN A 329 6.26 0.84 -15.10
C ASN A 329 5.00 1.52 -14.59
N LEU A 330 5.09 2.35 -13.56
CA LEU A 330 3.97 3.18 -13.10
C LEU A 330 3.58 4.27 -14.12
N GLY A 331 4.54 4.72 -14.96
CA GLY A 331 4.28 5.68 -16.04
C GLY A 331 3.74 5.08 -17.33
N ASN A 332 3.97 3.80 -17.58
CA ASN A 332 3.53 3.12 -18.80
C ASN A 332 2.13 2.50 -18.70
N GLU A 333 1.56 2.38 -17.52
CA GLU A 333 0.16 1.95 -17.33
C GLU A 333 -0.85 3.08 -17.57
N SER A 334 -0.38 4.30 -17.85
CA SER A 334 -1.22 5.49 -18.11
C SER A 334 -1.24 5.93 -19.58
N ILE A 335 -0.83 5.06 -20.52
CA ILE A 335 -0.99 5.28 -21.96
C ILE A 335 -1.88 4.22 -22.57
#